data_c04366783d28ceebfa5031a82452fdac
#
_entry.id   c04366783d28ceebfa5031a82452fdac
#
_cell.length_a   1.000
_cell.length_b   1.000
_cell.length_c   1.000
_cell.angle_alpha   90.00
_cell.angle_beta   90.00
_cell.angle_gamma   90.00
#
_symmetry.space_group_name_H-M   'P 1'
#
loop_
_entity.id
_entity.type
_entity.pdbx_description
1 polymer ?
#
loop_
_entity_poly.entity_id
_entity_poly.type
_entity_poly.pdbx_seq_one_letter_code
_entity_poly.pdbx_strand_id
1 'polypeptide(L)'
;MSNNIIYLVTNYSGKIPQKLHETVSLDIERLSASLREAFSEVKVILLDDLANALASNTVEVESVVFFFCSSQIEQYKSAIFDVAFEVYRRGGILVPGIDSYLAHENKYFQEMYKSRVGIATPCAKLLSTSSSDDKCCFPAVVKPYSGFGSQGVQLVQSNSELKRAIHNNMSSYFFEKFNVREIFKRIIKYFAKFPNEYPRKVGRVVVQDFIPNLKYDWKVLVFGDRAFALKRFTRNNDFRASGSGNFDYSSLASDELIEFAFKTRKSLGVPFVSLDVAESTEGFSIIEYQSVHFGLATAMNAQRFYSLNNGNVSTTNCQGPDVEKLYANSIIDFMSGEL
;
A
#
# COMPACT_ATOMS: atom_id res chain seq x y z
N MET A 1 -10.47 19.50 -26.64
CA MET A 1 -10.04 18.52 -25.65
C MET A 1 -8.56 18.26 -25.94
N SER A 2 -7.66 18.64 -25.04
CA SER A 2 -6.23 18.31 -25.17
C SER A 2 -6.06 16.81 -25.29
N ASN A 3 -5.09 16.35 -26.07
CA ASN A 3 -4.77 14.94 -26.28
C ASN A 3 -4.69 14.19 -24.92
N ASN A 4 -5.74 13.43 -24.62
CA ASN A 4 -5.83 12.71 -23.36
C ASN A 4 -5.13 11.36 -23.56
N ILE A 5 -3.80 11.35 -23.30
CA ILE A 5 -2.93 10.18 -23.50
C ILE A 5 -2.69 9.52 -22.14
N ILE A 6 -2.77 8.20 -22.09
CA ILE A 6 -2.36 7.41 -20.94
C ILE A 6 -1.27 6.40 -21.32
N TYR A 7 -0.21 6.35 -20.52
CA TYR A 7 0.81 5.30 -20.56
C TYR A 7 0.54 4.22 -19.51
N LEU A 8 0.48 2.98 -19.95
CA LEU A 8 0.54 1.79 -19.11
C LEU A 8 2.01 1.40 -19.01
N VAL A 9 2.64 1.72 -17.88
CA VAL A 9 4.04 1.42 -17.64
C VAL A 9 4.15 0.01 -17.04
N THR A 10 4.67 -0.93 -17.81
CA THR A 10 4.78 -2.33 -17.45
C THR A 10 6.16 -2.64 -16.86
N ASN A 11 6.26 -3.75 -16.15
CA ASN A 11 7.54 -4.26 -15.68
C ASN A 11 8.37 -4.88 -16.82
N TYR A 12 9.56 -5.39 -16.50
CA TYR A 12 10.50 -6.04 -17.43
C TYR A 12 9.90 -7.19 -18.25
N SER A 13 8.76 -7.76 -17.84
CA SER A 13 8.06 -8.84 -18.55
C SER A 13 6.77 -8.40 -19.25
N GLY A 14 6.57 -7.09 -19.41
CA GLY A 14 5.38 -6.53 -20.05
C GLY A 14 4.09 -6.64 -19.23
N LYS A 15 4.20 -6.69 -17.89
CA LYS A 15 3.06 -6.92 -17.00
C LYS A 15 2.86 -5.76 -16.02
N ILE A 16 1.61 -5.60 -15.58
CA ILE A 16 1.23 -4.79 -14.40
C ILE A 16 0.78 -5.78 -13.31
N PRO A 17 1.70 -6.19 -12.41
CA PRO A 17 1.41 -7.21 -11.42
C PRO A 17 0.29 -6.78 -10.49
N GLN A 18 -0.68 -7.69 -10.31
CA GLN A 18 -1.70 -7.65 -9.27
C GLN A 18 -1.97 -9.10 -8.84
N LYS A 19 -2.28 -9.32 -7.57
CA LYS A 19 -2.56 -10.68 -7.08
C LYS A 19 -4.00 -11.05 -7.34
N LEU A 20 -4.23 -11.73 -8.47
CA LEU A 20 -5.48 -12.36 -8.89
C LEU A 20 -5.48 -13.85 -8.52
N HIS A 21 -6.63 -14.54 -8.61
CA HIS A 21 -6.73 -15.97 -8.32
C HIS A 21 -5.94 -16.84 -9.30
N GLU A 22 -6.10 -16.59 -10.61
CA GLU A 22 -5.58 -17.44 -11.68
C GLU A 22 -4.33 -16.84 -12.34
N THR A 23 -4.15 -15.53 -12.22
CA THR A 23 -3.03 -14.80 -12.79
C THR A 23 -2.37 -13.92 -11.75
N VAL A 24 -1.18 -13.42 -12.07
CA VAL A 24 -0.45 -12.47 -11.22
C VAL A 24 -0.32 -11.09 -11.87
N SER A 25 -1.13 -10.81 -12.89
CA SER A 25 -1.09 -9.54 -13.63
C SER A 25 -2.48 -9.20 -14.18
N LEU A 26 -2.75 -7.91 -14.29
CA LEU A 26 -3.85 -7.43 -15.12
C LEU A 26 -3.60 -7.82 -16.58
N ASP A 27 -4.67 -8.08 -17.31
CA ASP A 27 -4.66 -8.24 -18.76
C ASP A 27 -4.53 -6.86 -19.41
N ILE A 28 -3.37 -6.61 -20.01
CA ILE A 28 -3.03 -5.30 -20.57
C ILE A 28 -3.92 -4.95 -21.79
N GLU A 29 -4.30 -5.94 -22.58
CA GLU A 29 -5.14 -5.71 -23.76
C GLU A 29 -6.57 -5.33 -23.34
N ARG A 30 -7.17 -6.05 -22.39
CA ARG A 30 -8.50 -5.75 -21.86
C ARG A 30 -8.52 -4.40 -21.12
N LEU A 31 -7.50 -4.12 -20.31
CA LEU A 31 -7.34 -2.84 -19.64
C LEU A 31 -7.24 -1.69 -20.65
N SER A 32 -6.39 -1.86 -21.68
CA SER A 32 -6.21 -0.86 -22.73
C SER A 32 -7.50 -0.65 -23.52
N ALA A 33 -8.24 -1.71 -23.82
CA ALA A 33 -9.52 -1.61 -24.53
C ALA A 33 -10.55 -0.78 -23.73
N SER A 34 -10.65 -1.01 -22.43
CA SER A 34 -11.54 -0.25 -21.55
C SER A 34 -11.10 1.22 -21.38
N LEU A 35 -9.81 1.49 -21.31
CA LEU A 35 -9.30 2.86 -21.19
C LEU A 35 -9.50 3.70 -22.47
N ARG A 36 -9.53 3.06 -23.66
CA ARG A 36 -9.83 3.75 -24.91
C ARG A 36 -11.25 4.30 -25.01
N GLU A 37 -12.12 3.96 -24.07
CA GLU A 37 -13.47 4.58 -23.98
C GLU A 37 -13.37 6.07 -23.60
N ALA A 38 -12.28 6.50 -22.93
CA ALA A 38 -12.11 7.89 -22.46
C ALA A 38 -10.79 8.54 -22.90
N PHE A 39 -9.75 7.76 -23.14
CA PHE A 39 -8.44 8.25 -23.59
C PHE A 39 -8.30 8.13 -25.10
N SER A 40 -7.88 9.21 -25.76
CA SER A 40 -7.65 9.23 -27.21
C SER A 40 -6.53 8.29 -27.65
N GLU A 41 -5.55 8.06 -26.77
CA GLU A 41 -4.43 7.17 -27.01
C GLU A 41 -4.03 6.42 -25.73
N VAL A 42 -3.89 5.10 -25.82
CA VAL A 42 -3.37 4.23 -24.73
C VAL A 42 -2.07 3.61 -25.23
N LYS A 43 -0.96 3.99 -24.60
CA LYS A 43 0.38 3.50 -24.91
C LYS A 43 0.85 2.52 -23.84
N VAL A 44 1.49 1.44 -24.27
CA VAL A 44 2.14 0.48 -23.38
C VAL A 44 3.65 0.63 -23.51
N ILE A 45 4.36 0.80 -22.39
CA ILE A 45 5.81 1.00 -22.38
C ILE A 45 6.44 0.20 -21.23
N LEU A 46 7.62 -0.37 -21.45
CA LEU A 46 8.41 -0.97 -20.36
C LEU A 46 8.99 0.11 -19.45
N LEU A 47 9.14 -0.21 -18.17
CA LEU A 47 9.74 0.72 -17.18
C LEU A 47 11.12 1.23 -17.64
N ASP A 48 11.98 0.31 -18.11
CA ASP A 48 13.33 0.65 -18.52
C ASP A 48 13.35 1.50 -19.80
N ASP A 49 12.43 1.24 -20.74
CA ASP A 49 12.29 2.06 -21.95
C ASP A 49 11.83 3.47 -21.61
N LEU A 50 10.87 3.61 -20.68
CA LEU A 50 10.45 4.93 -20.18
C LEU A 50 11.60 5.65 -19.47
N ALA A 51 12.36 4.96 -18.62
CA ALA A 51 13.51 5.54 -17.93
C ALA A 51 14.57 6.05 -18.93
N ASN A 52 14.88 5.28 -19.98
CA ASN A 52 15.82 5.68 -21.03
C ASN A 52 15.27 6.85 -21.87
N ALA A 53 13.98 6.86 -22.18
CA ALA A 53 13.34 7.95 -22.91
C ALA A 53 13.34 9.26 -22.09
N LEU A 54 13.14 9.17 -20.77
CA LEU A 54 13.26 10.31 -19.84
C LEU A 54 14.71 10.82 -19.80
N ALA A 55 15.69 9.92 -19.67
CA ALA A 55 17.10 10.30 -19.61
C ALA A 55 17.59 10.98 -20.91
N SER A 56 17.04 10.58 -22.06
CA SER A 56 17.37 11.16 -23.38
C SER A 56 16.43 12.30 -23.81
N ASN A 57 15.44 12.68 -22.99
CA ASN A 57 14.40 13.68 -23.28
C ASN A 57 13.66 13.43 -24.61
N THR A 58 13.35 12.16 -24.91
CA THR A 58 12.65 11.74 -26.13
C THR A 58 11.15 11.43 -25.90
N VAL A 59 10.67 11.53 -24.68
CA VAL A 59 9.27 11.36 -24.30
C VAL A 59 8.71 12.66 -23.74
N GLU A 60 7.53 13.03 -24.21
CA GLU A 60 6.74 14.10 -23.63
C GLU A 60 5.95 13.58 -22.44
N VAL A 61 5.96 14.33 -21.35
CA VAL A 61 5.42 13.89 -20.05
C VAL A 61 4.38 14.86 -19.51
N GLU A 62 4.51 16.15 -19.81
CA GLU A 62 3.62 17.19 -19.25
C GLU A 62 2.16 16.95 -19.61
N SER A 63 1.32 16.92 -18.58
CA SER A 63 -0.13 16.65 -18.70
C SER A 63 -0.50 15.27 -19.28
N VAL A 64 0.45 14.33 -19.37
CA VAL A 64 0.22 12.96 -19.78
C VAL A 64 -0.04 12.10 -18.55
N VAL A 65 -1.00 11.17 -18.66
CA VAL A 65 -1.38 10.26 -17.56
C VAL A 65 -0.51 9.00 -17.59
N PHE A 66 -0.07 8.54 -16.42
CA PHE A 66 0.75 7.34 -16.27
C PHE A 66 0.18 6.41 -15.19
N PHE A 67 -0.06 5.16 -15.57
CA PHE A 67 -0.38 4.06 -14.67
C PHE A 67 0.78 3.07 -14.65
N PHE A 68 1.49 2.97 -13.51
CA PHE A 68 2.70 2.16 -13.40
C PHE A 68 2.43 0.75 -12.88
N CYS A 69 3.29 -0.17 -13.29
CA CYS A 69 3.47 -1.45 -12.64
C CYS A 69 3.93 -1.29 -11.17
N SER A 70 3.97 -2.41 -10.46
CA SER A 70 4.43 -2.49 -9.08
C SER A 70 5.38 -3.65 -8.89
N SER A 71 6.09 -3.67 -7.75
CA SER A 71 6.92 -4.79 -7.34
C SER A 71 6.95 -4.92 -5.81
N GLN A 72 7.15 -6.15 -5.33
CA GLN A 72 7.44 -6.44 -3.92
C GLN A 72 8.95 -6.56 -3.66
N ILE A 73 9.77 -6.56 -4.72
CA ILE A 73 11.23 -6.58 -4.62
C ILE A 73 11.71 -5.15 -4.35
N GLU A 74 12.35 -4.91 -3.20
CA GLU A 74 12.68 -3.57 -2.71
C GLU A 74 13.52 -2.76 -3.71
N GLN A 75 14.53 -3.38 -4.34
CA GLN A 75 15.39 -2.70 -5.33
C GLN A 75 14.60 -2.30 -6.58
N TYR A 76 13.72 -3.19 -7.06
CA TYR A 76 12.92 -2.88 -8.25
C TYR A 76 11.79 -1.88 -7.93
N LYS A 77 11.21 -1.97 -6.72
CA LYS A 77 10.26 -0.98 -6.22
C LYS A 77 10.88 0.43 -6.14
N SER A 78 12.14 0.52 -5.71
CA SER A 78 12.89 1.79 -5.72
C SER A 78 13.09 2.32 -7.15
N ALA A 79 13.43 1.47 -8.11
CA ALA A 79 13.56 1.88 -9.51
C ALA A 79 12.23 2.38 -10.10
N ILE A 80 11.12 1.69 -9.81
CA ILE A 80 9.77 2.15 -10.22
C ILE A 80 9.49 3.54 -9.62
N PHE A 81 9.82 3.73 -8.34
CA PHE A 81 9.62 5.02 -7.68
C PHE A 81 10.47 6.13 -8.30
N ASP A 82 11.75 5.87 -8.62
CA ASP A 82 12.63 6.86 -9.24
C ASP A 82 12.06 7.34 -10.59
N VAL A 83 11.59 6.41 -11.43
CA VAL A 83 10.98 6.75 -12.73
C VAL A 83 9.65 7.50 -12.54
N ALA A 84 8.78 7.03 -11.64
CA ALA A 84 7.51 7.69 -11.34
C ALA A 84 7.74 9.11 -10.77
N PHE A 85 8.75 9.28 -9.91
CA PHE A 85 9.08 10.59 -9.36
C PHE A 85 9.59 11.55 -10.44
N GLU A 86 10.41 11.07 -11.39
CA GLU A 86 10.87 11.88 -12.50
C GLU A 86 9.72 12.29 -13.44
N VAL A 87 8.79 11.37 -13.73
CA VAL A 87 7.55 11.68 -14.47
C VAL A 87 6.76 12.77 -13.76
N TYR A 88 6.55 12.62 -12.44
CA TYR A 88 5.87 13.61 -11.62
C TYR A 88 6.56 14.98 -11.66
N ARG A 89 7.88 15.01 -11.54
CA ARG A 89 8.69 16.24 -11.58
C ARG A 89 8.61 16.98 -12.92
N ARG A 90 8.36 16.28 -14.01
CA ARG A 90 8.17 16.84 -15.36
C ARG A 90 6.70 17.20 -15.67
N GLY A 91 5.81 17.19 -14.68
CA GLY A 91 4.40 17.57 -14.86
C GLY A 91 3.50 16.44 -15.39
N GLY A 92 3.98 15.19 -15.37
CA GLY A 92 3.15 14.02 -15.66
C GLY A 92 2.17 13.73 -14.54
N ILE A 93 1.01 13.20 -14.89
CA ILE A 93 -0.08 12.86 -13.97
C ILE A 93 0.03 11.38 -13.62
N LEU A 94 0.39 11.09 -12.37
CA LEU A 94 0.45 9.72 -11.88
C LEU A 94 -0.91 9.26 -11.36
N VAL A 95 -1.33 8.06 -11.73
CA VAL A 95 -2.56 7.43 -11.25
C VAL A 95 -2.25 6.01 -10.76
N PRO A 96 -2.31 5.78 -9.44
CA PRO A 96 -2.49 6.74 -8.35
C PRO A 96 -1.30 7.69 -8.19
N GLY A 97 -1.50 8.80 -7.46
CA GLY A 97 -0.49 9.84 -7.28
C GLY A 97 0.80 9.38 -6.58
N ILE A 98 1.85 10.21 -6.61
CA ILE A 98 3.21 9.87 -6.12
C ILE A 98 3.25 9.42 -4.65
N ASP A 99 2.39 9.96 -3.80
CA ASP A 99 2.27 9.54 -2.39
C ASP A 99 1.92 8.05 -2.26
N SER A 100 1.20 7.48 -3.22
CA SER A 100 0.84 6.06 -3.25
C SER A 100 2.06 5.16 -3.46
N TYR A 101 3.01 5.58 -4.28
CA TYR A 101 4.26 4.83 -4.50
C TYR A 101 5.16 4.89 -3.26
N LEU A 102 5.21 6.03 -2.55
CA LEU A 102 5.90 6.14 -1.26
C LEU A 102 5.25 5.29 -0.17
N ALA A 103 3.91 5.19 -0.18
CA ALA A 103 3.13 4.41 0.78
C ALA A 103 3.11 2.91 0.47
N HIS A 104 3.47 2.51 -0.77
CA HIS A 104 3.41 1.12 -1.20
C HIS A 104 4.31 0.23 -0.34
N GLU A 105 3.69 -0.70 0.40
CA GLU A 105 4.35 -1.56 1.39
C GLU A 105 5.26 -0.82 2.38
N ASN A 106 4.91 0.42 2.71
CA ASN A 106 5.69 1.29 3.58
C ASN A 106 4.83 1.84 4.72
N LYS A 107 4.58 1.00 5.73
CA LYS A 107 3.79 1.36 6.92
C LYS A 107 4.31 2.61 7.62
N TYR A 108 5.62 2.85 7.58
CA TYR A 108 6.25 4.02 8.17
C TYR A 108 5.77 5.32 7.50
N PHE A 109 5.72 5.36 6.16
CA PHE A 109 5.18 6.50 5.43
C PHE A 109 3.66 6.58 5.53
N GLN A 110 2.96 5.43 5.51
CA GLN A 110 1.51 5.39 5.64
C GLN A 110 1.02 6.10 6.91
N GLU A 111 1.70 5.96 8.06
CA GLU A 111 1.29 6.63 9.29
C GLU A 111 1.39 8.16 9.17
N MET A 112 2.45 8.67 8.58
CA MET A 112 2.59 10.12 8.32
C MET A 112 1.53 10.62 7.35
N TYR A 113 1.25 9.85 6.28
CA TYR A 113 0.29 10.24 5.26
C TYR A 113 -1.14 10.22 5.80
N LYS A 114 -1.54 9.16 6.51
CA LYS A 114 -2.85 9.08 7.17
C LYS A 114 -3.10 10.26 8.11
N SER A 115 -2.11 10.62 8.91
CA SER A 115 -2.17 11.79 9.80
C SER A 115 -2.35 13.09 9.01
N ARG A 116 -1.59 13.28 7.92
CA ARG A 116 -1.67 14.47 7.06
C ARG A 116 -3.06 14.68 6.45
N VAL A 117 -3.71 13.59 6.03
CA VAL A 117 -5.02 13.65 5.37
C VAL A 117 -6.20 13.40 6.31
N GLY A 118 -5.96 13.34 7.61
CA GLY A 118 -7.00 13.26 8.65
C GLY A 118 -7.75 11.92 8.71
N ILE A 119 -7.08 10.82 8.37
CA ILE A 119 -7.67 9.48 8.45
C ILE A 119 -7.55 8.95 9.87
N ALA A 120 -8.65 8.41 10.42
CA ALA A 120 -8.65 7.75 11.71
C ALA A 120 -7.74 6.51 11.70
N THR A 121 -6.76 6.49 12.59
CA THR A 121 -5.75 5.44 12.74
C THR A 121 -5.35 5.35 14.20
N PRO A 122 -4.96 4.17 14.72
CA PRO A 122 -4.36 4.08 16.05
C PRO A 122 -3.12 4.95 16.14
N CYS A 123 -2.89 5.59 17.29
CA CYS A 123 -1.72 6.43 17.48
C CYS A 123 -0.43 5.64 17.23
N ALA A 124 0.54 6.27 16.55
CA ALA A 124 1.77 5.59 16.16
C ALA A 124 3.02 6.43 16.44
N LYS A 125 4.08 5.76 16.90
CA LYS A 125 5.43 6.30 17.02
C LYS A 125 6.31 5.69 15.93
N LEU A 126 7.08 6.53 15.24
CA LEU A 126 7.94 6.14 14.13
C LEU A 126 9.41 6.17 14.56
N LEU A 127 10.13 5.08 14.33
CA LEU A 127 11.51 4.90 14.74
C LEU A 127 12.40 4.53 13.55
N SER A 128 13.51 5.25 13.38
CA SER A 128 14.53 4.96 12.36
C SER A 128 15.79 4.34 12.92
N THR A 129 16.00 4.48 14.24
CA THR A 129 17.12 3.92 14.99
C THR A 129 16.64 3.36 16.32
N SER A 130 17.35 2.39 16.90
CA SER A 130 17.07 1.94 18.26
C SER A 130 17.62 2.96 19.26
N SER A 131 16.79 3.47 20.16
CA SER A 131 17.19 4.34 21.27
C SER A 131 16.91 3.68 22.63
N SER A 132 17.59 4.17 23.69
CA SER A 132 17.35 3.68 25.04
C SER A 132 16.07 4.22 25.66
N ASP A 133 15.52 5.32 25.12
CA ASP A 133 14.42 6.09 25.71
C ASP A 133 13.08 5.87 24.97
N ASP A 134 12.97 4.80 24.18
CA ASP A 134 11.74 4.46 23.51
C ASP A 134 10.67 4.07 24.54
N LYS A 135 9.75 5.01 24.79
CA LYS A 135 8.58 4.81 25.66
C LYS A 135 7.31 4.82 24.83
N CYS A 136 6.38 3.95 25.16
CA CYS A 136 5.03 3.93 24.62
C CYS A 136 4.04 3.47 25.70
N CYS A 137 2.75 3.65 25.46
CA CYS A 137 1.71 3.03 26.25
C CYS A 137 1.66 1.53 25.95
N PHE A 138 1.38 0.71 26.94
CA PHE A 138 1.24 -0.74 26.77
C PHE A 138 -0.21 -1.17 27.01
N PRO A 139 -0.69 -2.21 26.29
CA PRO A 139 0.01 -2.95 25.25
C PRO A 139 0.19 -2.16 23.95
N ALA A 140 1.23 -2.46 23.16
CA ALA A 140 1.51 -1.83 21.88
C ALA A 140 1.84 -2.86 20.80
N VAL A 141 1.67 -2.49 19.52
CA VAL A 141 1.99 -3.34 18.38
C VAL A 141 3.21 -2.78 17.65
N VAL A 142 4.26 -3.58 17.55
CA VAL A 142 5.49 -3.24 16.79
C VAL A 142 5.41 -3.87 15.42
N LYS A 143 5.58 -3.06 14.37
CA LYS A 143 5.49 -3.47 12.96
C LYS A 143 6.76 -3.08 12.22
N PRO A 144 7.36 -3.96 11.39
CA PRO A 144 8.34 -3.53 10.38
C PRO A 144 7.68 -2.61 9.36
N TYR A 145 8.46 -1.75 8.73
CA TYR A 145 7.93 -0.82 7.72
C TYR A 145 7.36 -1.54 6.49
N SER A 146 7.94 -2.66 6.10
CA SER A 146 7.52 -3.48 4.97
C SER A 146 7.18 -4.91 5.39
N GLY A 147 6.54 -5.65 4.51
CA GLY A 147 6.13 -7.03 4.72
C GLY A 147 4.61 -7.21 4.68
N PHE A 148 4.20 -8.41 4.35
CA PHE A 148 2.81 -8.85 4.18
C PHE A 148 2.48 -10.00 5.13
N GLY A 149 1.18 -10.32 5.32
CA GLY A 149 0.74 -11.45 6.14
C GLY A 149 1.14 -11.35 7.60
N SER A 150 1.29 -10.15 8.14
CA SER A 150 1.67 -9.87 9.54
C SER A 150 3.06 -10.39 9.94
N GLN A 151 3.98 -10.61 8.99
CA GLN A 151 5.35 -11.00 9.29
C GLN A 151 6.05 -9.90 10.10
N GLY A 152 6.74 -10.26 11.17
CA GLY A 152 7.46 -9.33 12.05
C GLY A 152 6.56 -8.47 12.96
N VAL A 153 5.24 -8.58 12.86
CA VAL A 153 4.29 -7.86 13.73
C VAL A 153 4.23 -8.55 15.10
N GLN A 154 4.48 -7.79 16.17
CA GLN A 154 4.55 -8.30 17.54
C GLN A 154 3.73 -7.43 18.48
N LEU A 155 2.93 -8.07 19.35
CA LEU A 155 2.31 -7.42 20.51
C LEU A 155 3.34 -7.38 21.63
N VAL A 156 3.52 -6.23 22.26
CA VAL A 156 4.46 -6.01 23.36
C VAL A 156 3.74 -5.44 24.58
N GLN A 157 4.08 -5.93 25.76
CA GLN A 157 3.44 -5.58 27.02
C GLN A 157 4.40 -4.89 28.02
N SER A 158 5.68 -4.75 27.63
CA SER A 158 6.70 -4.15 28.48
C SER A 158 7.80 -3.46 27.67
N ASN A 159 8.54 -2.55 28.31
CA ASN A 159 9.70 -1.89 27.71
C ASN A 159 10.79 -2.89 27.26
N SER A 160 10.95 -4.00 27.95
CA SER A 160 11.93 -5.04 27.58
C SER A 160 11.53 -5.75 26.28
N GLU A 161 10.24 -6.07 26.12
CA GLU A 161 9.68 -6.65 24.90
C GLU A 161 9.74 -5.65 23.74
N LEU A 162 9.38 -4.38 23.99
CA LEU A 162 9.48 -3.30 23.02
C LEU A 162 10.89 -3.18 22.44
N LYS A 163 11.92 -3.09 23.31
CA LYS A 163 13.31 -3.01 22.87
C LYS A 163 13.74 -4.22 22.04
N ARG A 164 13.31 -5.42 22.44
CA ARG A 164 13.59 -6.65 21.68
C ARG A 164 12.90 -6.63 20.31
N ALA A 165 11.62 -6.26 20.27
CA ALA A 165 10.86 -6.19 19.03
C ALA A 165 11.42 -5.15 18.05
N ILE A 166 11.79 -3.96 18.52
CA ILE A 166 12.48 -2.93 17.72
C ILE A 166 13.80 -3.49 17.18
N HIS A 167 14.62 -4.09 18.07
CA HIS A 167 15.91 -4.65 17.68
C HIS A 167 15.80 -5.73 16.60
N ASN A 168 14.78 -6.58 16.66
CA ASN A 168 14.54 -7.65 15.70
C ASN A 168 14.05 -7.14 14.34
N ASN A 169 13.34 -6.00 14.33
CA ASN A 169 12.80 -5.38 13.12
C ASN A 169 13.75 -4.36 12.47
N MET A 170 14.95 -4.16 13.04
CA MET A 170 15.98 -3.29 12.49
C MET A 170 17.20 -4.08 12.01
N SER A 171 17.75 -3.66 10.87
CA SER A 171 18.96 -4.26 10.31
C SER A 171 20.20 -3.78 11.07
N SER A 172 21.19 -4.68 11.23
CA SER A 172 22.51 -4.27 11.72
C SER A 172 23.26 -3.60 10.58
N TYR A 173 23.76 -2.39 10.81
CA TYR A 173 24.62 -1.68 9.87
C TYR A 173 25.80 -2.53 9.34
N PHE A 174 26.27 -3.50 10.14
CA PHE A 174 27.41 -4.36 9.80
C PHE A 174 27.10 -5.44 8.75
N PHE A 175 25.83 -5.83 8.57
CA PHE A 175 25.46 -6.95 7.71
C PHE A 175 24.78 -6.55 6.38
N GLU A 176 24.67 -5.27 6.08
CA GLU A 176 23.96 -4.79 4.90
C GLU A 176 24.64 -5.09 3.55
N LYS A 177 25.92 -5.48 3.55
CA LYS A 177 26.66 -5.90 2.33
C LYS A 177 27.47 -7.15 2.61
N PHE A 178 27.13 -8.24 1.94
CA PHE A 178 27.83 -9.53 1.96
C PHE A 178 29.22 -9.48 1.29
N ASN A 179 30.09 -8.60 1.72
CA ASN A 179 31.49 -8.61 1.33
C ASN A 179 32.35 -8.86 2.58
N VAL A 180 32.93 -10.08 2.67
CA VAL A 180 33.73 -10.51 3.81
C VAL A 180 34.85 -9.52 4.15
N ARG A 181 35.48 -8.91 3.13
CA ARG A 181 36.51 -7.87 3.32
C ARG A 181 35.95 -6.61 3.99
N GLU A 182 34.73 -6.19 3.61
CA GLU A 182 34.10 -5.02 4.22
C GLU A 182 33.61 -5.31 5.63
N ILE A 183 33.15 -6.52 5.90
CA ILE A 183 32.80 -6.98 7.25
C ILE A 183 34.04 -6.94 8.15
N PHE A 184 35.20 -7.45 7.67
CA PHE A 184 36.47 -7.40 8.42
C PHE A 184 36.93 -5.97 8.69
N LYS A 185 36.90 -5.09 7.69
CA LYS A 185 37.23 -3.66 7.88
C LYS A 185 36.28 -2.99 8.88
N ARG A 186 35.01 -3.31 8.87
CA ARG A 186 34.02 -2.75 9.80
C ARG A 186 34.22 -3.27 11.23
N ILE A 187 34.55 -4.56 11.39
CA ILE A 187 34.91 -5.15 12.68
C ILE A 187 36.16 -4.46 13.23
N ILE A 188 37.22 -4.29 12.43
CA ILE A 188 38.45 -3.59 12.86
C ILE A 188 38.13 -2.13 13.25
N LYS A 189 37.33 -1.42 12.46
CA LYS A 189 36.87 -0.06 12.77
C LYS A 189 36.03 -0.01 14.06
N TYR A 190 35.20 -1.02 14.32
CA TYR A 190 34.39 -1.12 15.53
C TYR A 190 35.29 -1.22 16.78
N PHE A 191 36.35 -2.03 16.75
CA PHE A 191 37.30 -2.16 17.84
C PHE A 191 38.28 -0.97 17.94
N ALA A 192 38.50 -0.22 16.85
CA ALA A 192 39.37 0.95 16.83
C ALA A 192 38.73 2.25 17.35
N LYS A 193 37.70 2.18 18.22
CA LYS A 193 36.98 3.35 18.78
C LYS A 193 36.48 4.33 17.70
N PHE A 194 35.84 3.83 16.68
CA PHE A 194 35.03 4.72 15.85
C PHE A 194 34.00 5.39 16.76
N PRO A 195 33.90 6.72 16.74
CA PRO A 195 32.96 7.45 17.57
C PRO A 195 31.55 6.98 17.32
N ASN A 196 30.63 7.19 18.24
CA ASN A 196 29.20 6.84 18.21
C ASN A 196 28.41 7.59 17.10
N GLU A 197 29.03 7.89 15.98
CA GLU A 197 28.45 8.65 14.87
C GLU A 197 27.42 7.84 14.07
N TYR A 198 27.52 6.51 14.10
CA TYR A 198 26.60 5.63 13.39
C TYR A 198 25.81 4.77 14.38
N PRO A 199 24.46 4.74 14.25
CA PRO A 199 23.65 3.88 15.11
C PRO A 199 23.97 2.40 14.81
N ARG A 200 23.99 1.58 15.87
CA ARG A 200 24.25 0.13 15.75
C ARG A 200 23.17 -0.60 14.95
N LYS A 201 21.95 -0.13 15.02
CA LYS A 201 20.78 -0.66 14.34
C LYS A 201 20.02 0.47 13.67
N VAL A 202 19.68 0.26 12.42
CA VAL A 202 18.90 1.19 11.59
C VAL A 202 17.74 0.46 10.96
N GLY A 203 16.67 1.17 10.70
CA GLY A 203 15.50 0.60 10.04
C GLY A 203 14.32 1.57 10.11
N ARG A 204 13.19 1.12 9.63
CA ARG A 204 11.92 1.83 9.76
C ARG A 204 10.95 0.93 10.52
N VAL A 205 10.60 1.32 11.74
CA VAL A 205 9.72 0.56 12.64
C VAL A 205 8.58 1.44 13.07
N VAL A 206 7.38 0.90 13.08
CA VAL A 206 6.17 1.54 13.58
C VAL A 206 5.80 0.88 14.91
N VAL A 207 5.65 1.69 15.94
CA VAL A 207 5.07 1.28 17.24
C VAL A 207 3.70 1.91 17.33
N GLN A 208 2.66 1.11 17.36
CA GLN A 208 1.27 1.55 17.25
C GLN A 208 0.49 1.11 18.49
N ASP A 209 -0.46 1.93 18.92
CA ASP A 209 -1.38 1.57 20.00
C ASP A 209 -2.16 0.30 19.63
N PHE A 210 -2.33 -0.57 20.62
CA PHE A 210 -3.06 -1.80 20.45
C PHE A 210 -4.57 -1.55 20.54
N ILE A 211 -5.33 -2.07 19.57
CA ILE A 211 -6.80 -2.08 19.60
C ILE A 211 -7.23 -3.34 20.36
N PRO A 212 -7.77 -3.21 21.58
CA PRO A 212 -8.14 -4.37 22.38
C PRO A 212 -9.38 -5.07 21.83
N ASN A 213 -9.51 -6.37 22.13
CA ASN A 213 -10.70 -7.19 21.82
C ASN A 213 -11.08 -7.29 20.35
N LEU A 214 -10.15 -6.99 19.43
CA LEU A 214 -10.37 -7.13 17.99
C LEU A 214 -10.48 -8.63 17.63
N LYS A 215 -11.68 -9.12 17.34
CA LYS A 215 -11.95 -10.50 16.94
C LYS A 215 -11.85 -10.71 15.43
N TYR A 216 -11.96 -9.63 14.66
CA TYR A 216 -11.90 -9.58 13.21
C TYR A 216 -11.47 -8.18 12.75
N ASP A 217 -11.05 -8.08 11.52
CA ASP A 217 -10.97 -6.84 10.77
C ASP A 217 -11.76 -6.95 9.47
N TRP A 218 -11.97 -5.82 8.81
CA TRP A 218 -12.53 -5.77 7.48
C TRP A 218 -11.46 -5.46 6.46
N LYS A 219 -11.42 -6.26 5.39
CA LYS A 219 -10.71 -5.90 4.18
C LYS A 219 -11.70 -5.32 3.19
N VAL A 220 -11.57 -4.02 2.92
CA VAL A 220 -12.45 -3.32 1.99
C VAL A 220 -11.64 -2.86 0.78
N LEU A 221 -12.04 -3.32 -0.41
CA LEU A 221 -11.50 -2.83 -1.67
C LEU A 221 -12.46 -1.79 -2.22
N VAL A 222 -11.98 -0.60 -2.49
CA VAL A 222 -12.77 0.47 -3.11
C VAL A 222 -12.21 0.77 -4.49
N PHE A 223 -13.06 0.74 -5.50
CA PHE A 223 -12.76 1.06 -6.89
C PHE A 223 -13.79 2.09 -7.36
N GLY A 224 -13.36 3.35 -7.51
CA GLY A 224 -14.26 4.41 -7.91
C GLY A 224 -15.50 4.49 -7.01
N ASP A 225 -16.65 4.21 -7.59
CA ASP A 225 -17.97 4.21 -6.96
C ASP A 225 -18.37 2.85 -6.33
N ARG A 226 -17.50 1.83 -6.39
CA ARG A 226 -17.78 0.47 -5.90
C ARG A 226 -16.88 0.03 -4.78
N ALA A 227 -17.45 -0.60 -3.76
CA ALA A 227 -16.71 -1.20 -2.66
C ALA A 227 -17.06 -2.69 -2.52
N PHE A 228 -16.05 -3.49 -2.15
CA PHE A 228 -16.15 -4.92 -1.87
C PHE A 228 -15.60 -5.17 -0.47
N ALA A 229 -16.36 -5.84 0.40
CA ALA A 229 -15.97 -6.05 1.78
C ALA A 229 -15.82 -7.54 2.10
N LEU A 230 -14.79 -7.85 2.87
CA LEU A 230 -14.49 -9.19 3.38
C LEU A 230 -14.20 -9.07 4.88
N LYS A 231 -14.90 -9.86 5.69
CA LYS A 231 -14.63 -10.00 7.12
C LYS A 231 -13.56 -11.07 7.34
N ARG A 232 -12.49 -10.72 8.06
CA ARG A 232 -11.38 -11.64 8.36
C ARG A 232 -11.29 -11.84 9.87
N PHE A 233 -11.46 -13.06 10.34
CA PHE A 233 -11.36 -13.38 11.76
C PHE A 233 -9.92 -13.57 12.19
N THR A 234 -9.61 -13.21 13.43
CA THR A 234 -8.34 -13.52 14.06
C THR A 234 -8.18 -15.03 14.26
N ARG A 235 -6.94 -15.50 14.37
CA ARG A 235 -6.67 -16.87 14.79
C ARG A 235 -6.95 -17.04 16.28
N ASN A 236 -7.20 -18.27 16.70
CA ASN A 236 -7.28 -18.58 18.13
C ASN A 236 -5.97 -18.15 18.83
N ASN A 237 -6.10 -17.38 19.91
CA ASN A 237 -4.97 -16.84 20.68
C ASN A 237 -4.00 -15.93 19.89
N ASP A 238 -4.47 -15.31 18.80
CA ASP A 238 -3.71 -14.32 18.04
C ASP A 238 -4.56 -13.05 17.84
N PHE A 239 -3.97 -11.89 17.98
CA PHE A 239 -4.64 -10.60 17.76
C PHE A 239 -4.70 -10.20 16.28
N ARG A 240 -4.02 -10.93 15.40
CA ARG A 240 -3.88 -10.63 13.98
C ARG A 240 -4.94 -11.35 13.15
N ALA A 241 -5.72 -10.59 12.39
CA ALA A 241 -6.66 -11.13 11.42
C ALA A 241 -6.00 -11.36 10.04
N SER A 242 -5.10 -10.46 9.65
CA SER A 242 -4.37 -10.59 8.39
C SER A 242 -3.52 -11.87 8.35
N GLY A 243 -3.66 -12.63 7.27
CA GLY A 243 -2.97 -13.93 7.09
C GLY A 243 -3.57 -15.08 7.89
N SER A 244 -4.73 -14.92 8.54
CA SER A 244 -5.41 -15.99 9.27
C SER A 244 -5.94 -17.10 8.37
N GLY A 245 -6.35 -16.77 7.15
CA GLY A 245 -7.05 -17.68 6.24
C GLY A 245 -8.53 -17.91 6.63
N ASN A 246 -9.01 -17.27 7.70
CA ASN A 246 -10.39 -17.40 8.19
C ASN A 246 -11.24 -16.24 7.67
N PHE A 247 -11.88 -16.46 6.52
CA PHE A 247 -12.58 -15.44 5.73
C PHE A 247 -14.07 -15.67 5.71
N ASP A 248 -14.86 -14.62 5.87
CA ASP A 248 -16.30 -14.64 5.68
C ASP A 248 -16.73 -13.62 4.62
N TYR A 249 -17.10 -14.14 3.45
CA TYR A 249 -17.62 -13.39 2.31
C TYR A 249 -19.14 -13.16 2.41
N SER A 250 -19.81 -13.80 3.35
CA SER A 250 -21.28 -13.72 3.51
C SER A 250 -21.70 -12.57 4.41
N SER A 251 -20.86 -12.15 5.36
CA SER A 251 -21.14 -11.03 6.24
C SER A 251 -21.47 -9.76 5.47
N LEU A 252 -22.54 -9.09 5.88
CA LEU A 252 -22.88 -7.76 5.38
C LEU A 252 -22.02 -6.73 6.09
N ALA A 253 -21.39 -5.86 5.30
CA ALA A 253 -20.76 -4.64 5.82
C ALA A 253 -21.87 -3.63 6.20
N SER A 254 -21.69 -2.90 7.31
CA SER A 254 -22.61 -1.84 7.67
C SER A 254 -22.45 -0.64 6.73
N ASP A 255 -23.50 0.17 6.63
CA ASP A 255 -23.47 1.38 5.80
C ASP A 255 -22.39 2.35 6.28
N GLU A 256 -22.19 2.46 7.60
CA GLU A 256 -21.17 3.31 8.21
C GLU A 256 -19.75 2.85 7.84
N LEU A 257 -19.51 1.53 7.76
CA LEU A 257 -18.21 1.00 7.30
C LEU A 257 -17.96 1.35 5.85
N ILE A 258 -18.96 1.21 5.00
CA ILE A 258 -18.85 1.51 3.57
C ILE A 258 -18.65 3.01 3.34
N GLU A 259 -19.42 3.88 4.01
CA GLU A 259 -19.21 5.32 3.97
C GLU A 259 -17.80 5.72 4.45
N PHE A 260 -17.32 5.11 5.53
CA PHE A 260 -15.97 5.31 6.05
C PHE A 260 -14.92 4.91 5.01
N ALA A 261 -15.10 3.79 4.30
CA ALA A 261 -14.19 3.33 3.26
C ALA A 261 -14.14 4.29 2.05
N PHE A 262 -15.30 4.75 1.55
CA PHE A 262 -15.36 5.75 0.47
C PHE A 262 -14.72 7.09 0.89
N LYS A 263 -15.04 7.57 2.08
CA LYS A 263 -14.44 8.80 2.63
C LYS A 263 -12.91 8.66 2.74
N THR A 264 -12.42 7.51 3.21
CA THR A 264 -11.00 7.23 3.32
C THR A 264 -10.33 7.24 1.94
N ARG A 265 -10.90 6.57 0.92
CA ARG A 265 -10.39 6.62 -0.45
C ARG A 265 -10.29 8.05 -0.97
N LYS A 266 -11.35 8.84 -0.75
CA LYS A 266 -11.40 10.26 -1.16
C LYS A 266 -10.32 11.08 -0.45
N SER A 267 -10.15 10.91 0.86
CA SER A 267 -9.10 11.59 1.65
C SER A 267 -7.69 11.21 1.19
N LEU A 268 -7.47 9.96 0.75
CA LEU A 268 -6.21 9.51 0.17
C LEU A 268 -5.95 10.07 -1.24
N GLY A 269 -6.98 10.59 -1.91
CA GLY A 269 -6.87 11.12 -3.27
C GLY A 269 -6.48 10.06 -4.29
N VAL A 270 -7.09 8.88 -4.23
CA VAL A 270 -6.75 7.74 -5.09
C VAL A 270 -8.00 7.18 -5.80
N PRO A 271 -7.85 6.63 -7.02
CA PRO A 271 -8.98 6.02 -7.74
C PRO A 271 -9.43 4.70 -7.12
N PHE A 272 -8.51 3.94 -6.56
CA PHE A 272 -8.77 2.64 -5.94
C PHE A 272 -7.85 2.42 -4.73
N VAL A 273 -8.32 1.61 -3.79
CA VAL A 273 -7.56 1.31 -2.57
C VAL A 273 -8.05 0.00 -1.92
N SER A 274 -7.12 -0.71 -1.32
CA SER A 274 -7.39 -1.79 -0.38
C SER A 274 -7.17 -1.26 1.03
N LEU A 275 -8.19 -1.35 1.88
CA LEU A 275 -8.18 -0.90 3.26
C LEU A 275 -8.26 -2.10 4.19
N ASP A 276 -7.41 -2.15 5.21
CA ASP A 276 -7.55 -3.02 6.36
C ASP A 276 -8.13 -2.18 7.50
N VAL A 277 -9.39 -2.43 7.86
CA VAL A 277 -10.19 -1.59 8.77
C VAL A 277 -10.46 -2.34 10.07
N ALA A 278 -10.06 -1.76 11.19
CA ALA A 278 -10.50 -2.21 12.51
C ALA A 278 -11.84 -1.58 12.84
N GLU A 279 -12.73 -2.41 13.39
CA GLU A 279 -14.01 -2.00 13.97
C GLU A 279 -13.93 -2.17 15.48
N SER A 280 -14.11 -1.09 16.21
CA SER A 280 -14.06 -1.04 17.67
C SER A 280 -15.26 -0.30 18.24
N THR A 281 -15.39 -0.24 19.56
CA THR A 281 -16.42 0.56 20.24
C THR A 281 -16.27 2.06 20.02
N GLU A 282 -15.11 2.52 19.58
CA GLU A 282 -14.81 3.91 19.26
C GLU A 282 -15.08 4.25 17.79
N GLY A 283 -15.48 3.25 16.98
CA GLY A 283 -15.71 3.38 15.54
C GLY A 283 -14.67 2.66 14.69
N PHE A 284 -14.50 3.14 13.47
CA PHE A 284 -13.58 2.55 12.48
C PHE A 284 -12.23 3.25 12.46
N SER A 285 -11.17 2.47 12.26
CA SER A 285 -9.81 2.99 12.06
C SER A 285 -9.04 2.18 11.03
N ILE A 286 -8.15 2.85 10.28
CA ILE A 286 -7.34 2.21 9.24
C ILE A 286 -6.08 1.63 9.86
N ILE A 287 -5.95 0.30 9.82
CA ILE A 287 -4.74 -0.43 10.24
C ILE A 287 -3.63 -0.28 9.19
N GLU A 288 -3.99 -0.49 7.91
CA GLU A 288 -3.08 -0.45 6.75
C GLU A 288 -3.89 -0.18 5.48
N TYR A 289 -3.27 0.42 4.47
CA TYR A 289 -3.87 0.56 3.15
C TYR A 289 -2.87 0.29 2.04
N GLN A 290 -3.35 -0.06 0.84
CA GLN A 290 -2.56 -0.23 -0.37
C GLN A 290 -3.33 0.32 -1.57
N SER A 291 -2.70 1.16 -2.38
CA SER A 291 -3.31 1.78 -3.57
C SER A 291 -2.52 1.54 -4.87
N VAL A 292 -1.40 0.83 -4.82
CA VAL A 292 -0.59 0.49 -6.00
C VAL A 292 -0.72 -0.99 -6.35
N HIS A 293 -0.45 -1.87 -5.36
CA HIS A 293 -0.56 -3.32 -5.52
C HIS A 293 -1.26 -3.93 -4.31
N PHE A 294 -2.30 -4.74 -4.55
CA PHE A 294 -3.02 -5.46 -3.50
C PHE A 294 -3.73 -6.69 -4.05
N GLY A 295 -4.07 -7.63 -3.14
CA GLY A 295 -4.79 -8.84 -3.51
C GLY A 295 -6.23 -8.54 -3.87
N LEU A 296 -6.69 -9.06 -5.00
CA LEU A 296 -8.03 -8.86 -5.56
C LEU A 296 -9.04 -9.94 -5.16
N ALA A 297 -8.61 -10.93 -4.37
CA ALA A 297 -9.47 -12.05 -3.94
C ALA A 297 -10.77 -11.58 -3.26
N THR A 298 -10.73 -10.46 -2.52
CA THR A 298 -11.93 -9.88 -1.90
C THR A 298 -12.99 -9.50 -2.95
N ALA A 299 -12.60 -8.86 -4.05
CA ALA A 299 -13.53 -8.51 -5.12
C ALA A 299 -13.92 -9.73 -5.96
N MET A 300 -12.95 -10.60 -6.29
CA MET A 300 -13.18 -11.77 -7.15
C MET A 300 -14.13 -12.79 -6.53
N ASN A 301 -14.14 -12.94 -5.21
CA ASN A 301 -15.05 -13.84 -4.49
C ASN A 301 -16.27 -13.13 -3.91
N ALA A 302 -16.43 -11.82 -4.17
CA ALA A 302 -17.55 -11.08 -3.65
C ALA A 302 -18.87 -11.59 -4.23
N GLN A 303 -19.86 -11.78 -3.35
CA GLN A 303 -21.26 -12.07 -3.74
C GLN A 303 -22.05 -10.78 -3.99
N ARG A 304 -21.49 -9.64 -3.61
CA ARG A 304 -22.09 -8.31 -3.71
C ARG A 304 -21.04 -7.21 -3.75
N PHE A 305 -21.44 -6.08 -4.30
CA PHE A 305 -20.69 -4.84 -4.13
C PHE A 305 -21.61 -3.76 -3.52
N TYR A 306 -21.00 -2.77 -2.94
CA TYR A 306 -21.63 -1.61 -2.34
C TYR A 306 -21.31 -0.38 -3.18
N SER A 307 -22.30 0.52 -3.34
CA SER A 307 -22.08 1.83 -3.95
C SER A 307 -22.67 2.93 -3.11
N LEU A 308 -22.08 4.13 -3.19
CA LEU A 308 -22.52 5.30 -2.44
C LEU A 308 -23.12 6.32 -3.40
N ASN A 309 -24.45 6.50 -3.34
CA ASN A 309 -25.19 7.42 -4.19
C ASN A 309 -25.90 8.47 -3.32
N ASN A 310 -25.52 9.74 -3.48
CA ASN A 310 -26.11 10.85 -2.71
C ASN A 310 -26.11 10.63 -1.18
N GLY A 311 -25.07 10.03 -0.65
CA GLY A 311 -24.94 9.72 0.78
C GLY A 311 -25.69 8.47 1.24
N ASN A 312 -26.32 7.71 0.34
CA ASN A 312 -26.99 6.45 0.68
C ASN A 312 -26.18 5.27 0.12
N VAL A 313 -25.91 4.30 0.98
CA VAL A 313 -25.27 3.04 0.60
C VAL A 313 -26.31 2.14 -0.06
N SER A 314 -25.97 1.60 -1.21
CA SER A 314 -26.78 0.57 -1.88
C SER A 314 -25.96 -0.70 -2.07
N THR A 315 -26.63 -1.84 -1.98
CA THR A 315 -26.03 -3.17 -2.14
C THR A 315 -26.56 -3.83 -3.39
N THR A 316 -25.64 -4.31 -4.24
CA THR A 316 -25.98 -5.02 -5.48
C THR A 316 -25.30 -6.38 -5.50
N ASN A 317 -26.06 -7.45 -5.80
CA ASN A 317 -25.50 -8.79 -5.95
C ASN A 317 -24.63 -8.86 -7.21
N CYS A 318 -23.50 -9.55 -7.12
CA CYS A 318 -22.60 -9.79 -8.24
C CYS A 318 -21.99 -11.19 -8.17
N GLN A 319 -21.40 -11.62 -9.29
CA GLN A 319 -20.67 -12.89 -9.39
C GLN A 319 -19.27 -12.60 -9.94
N GLY A 320 -18.44 -11.97 -9.12
CA GLY A 320 -17.10 -11.54 -9.51
C GLY A 320 -17.12 -10.43 -10.58
N PRO A 321 -16.42 -9.34 -10.36
CA PRO A 321 -16.35 -8.25 -11.31
C PRO A 321 -15.32 -8.51 -12.41
N ASP A 322 -15.48 -7.82 -13.55
CA ASP A 322 -14.41 -7.61 -14.51
C ASP A 322 -13.39 -6.64 -13.91
N VAL A 323 -12.23 -7.17 -13.53
CA VAL A 323 -11.21 -6.43 -12.76
C VAL A 323 -10.57 -5.33 -13.61
N GLU A 324 -10.26 -5.61 -14.86
CA GLU A 324 -9.67 -4.62 -15.77
C GLU A 324 -10.62 -3.45 -15.99
N LYS A 325 -11.92 -3.75 -16.13
CA LYS A 325 -12.95 -2.72 -16.24
C LYS A 325 -13.11 -1.92 -14.95
N LEU A 326 -12.99 -2.55 -13.77
CA LEU A 326 -12.99 -1.82 -12.49
C LEU A 326 -11.83 -0.83 -12.41
N TYR A 327 -10.61 -1.25 -12.78
CA TYR A 327 -9.46 -0.36 -12.82
C TYR A 327 -9.65 0.78 -13.82
N ALA A 328 -10.05 0.45 -15.05
CA ALA A 328 -10.27 1.45 -16.11
C ALA A 328 -11.30 2.51 -15.70
N ASN A 329 -12.48 2.08 -15.26
CA ASN A 329 -13.54 3.00 -14.83
C ASN A 329 -13.06 3.89 -13.68
N SER A 330 -12.41 3.30 -12.66
CA SER A 330 -11.88 4.07 -11.52
C SER A 330 -10.85 5.10 -11.94
N ILE A 331 -10.02 4.82 -12.94
CA ILE A 331 -9.04 5.77 -13.48
C ILE A 331 -9.77 6.88 -14.24
N ILE A 332 -10.73 6.51 -15.09
CA ILE A 332 -11.52 7.44 -15.92
C ILE A 332 -12.29 8.43 -15.02
N ASP A 333 -13.06 7.89 -14.06
CA ASP A 333 -13.89 8.70 -13.15
C ASP A 333 -13.00 9.61 -12.26
N PHE A 334 -11.84 9.11 -11.84
CA PHE A 334 -10.88 9.92 -11.07
C PHE A 334 -10.30 11.08 -11.90
N MET A 335 -10.01 10.83 -13.18
CA MET A 335 -9.48 11.84 -14.09
C MET A 335 -10.53 12.86 -14.54
N SER A 336 -11.80 12.47 -14.59
CA SER A 336 -12.93 13.38 -14.90
C SER A 336 -13.30 14.29 -13.71
N GLY A 337 -12.84 13.96 -12.52
CA GLY A 337 -13.19 14.67 -11.27
C GLY A 337 -14.55 14.27 -10.70
N GLU A 338 -15.08 13.11 -11.11
CA GLU A 338 -16.37 12.58 -10.64
C GLU A 338 -16.25 11.85 -9.29
N LEU A 339 -15.03 11.61 -8.77
CA LEU A 339 -14.75 10.84 -7.55
C LEU A 339 -14.32 11.68 -6.35
#